data_a45e28560b92683c51c3f38a899830dc
#
_entry.id   a45e28560b92683c51c3f38a899830dc
#
_cell.length_a   1.000
_cell.length_b   1.000
_cell.length_c   1.000
_cell.angle_alpha   90.00
_cell.angle_beta   90.00
_cell.angle_gamma   90.00
#
_symmetry.space_group_name_H-M   'P 1'
#
loop_
_entity.id
_entity.type
_entity.pdbx_description
1 polymer ?
#
loop_
_entity_poly.entity_id
_entity_poly.type
_entity_poly.pdbx_seq_one_letter_code
_entity_poly.pdbx_strand_id
1 'polypeptide(L)'
;MFILMVVIFVIGYAMIALEHPIKIDKSASALLIGALTWTVYALDSSNILALGFNSAWNELINGYNMSAEQLHELGNHFVKHELGHHLSEISEILFFLLGAMTIVEVVDHHQGFKLITDKITTTNKVKLLWVLGFLTFFMSAALDNLTTTIVMVTLLRKLISDKETRWMFAAMVVLAANAGGAWSPIGDVTTIMLWIGGQVTAKNIILMVFVPSLVAMIVPLVILSFTMKGNITRPVVDDNIKTDFTTDKEKIIFLAVGVGALLFVPVFKTVTHLPPYMGMLLGLGTIWTLSEINNRHKTEEDRGHLAVINILKNVDIPTVMFFLGILTAVSSLQSAGHLSEVALWLDDVTNKNIYIIDTSIGILSSIVDNVPLVAGAMGMYEIAHVGTYAQDGVFWELLAYTAGTGGSILIIGSAAGVAAMGMEKIDFIWYLKKISLLALVGYLAGIGTYYAQEHLVGADEEVEEIHHVIEVKKEVINVGEHDHIKLDSKMILKIRKQNEDGSQRHED
;
A
#
# COMPACT_ATOMS: atom_id res chain seq x y z
N MET A 1 -23.39 -11.84 -20.39
CA MET A 1 -21.94 -11.56 -20.27
C MET A 1 -21.51 -11.13 -18.88
N PHE A 2 -22.38 -10.54 -18.05
CA PHE A 2 -22.06 -10.11 -16.68
C PHE A 2 -21.36 -11.21 -15.86
N ILE A 3 -21.99 -12.39 -15.67
CA ILE A 3 -21.37 -13.52 -14.94
C ILE A 3 -20.08 -14.02 -15.60
N LEU A 4 -19.96 -13.91 -16.92
CA LEU A 4 -18.74 -14.34 -17.64
C LEU A 4 -17.51 -13.51 -17.22
N MET A 5 -17.67 -12.21 -16.93
CA MET A 5 -16.57 -11.37 -16.42
C MET A 5 -16.05 -11.92 -15.08
N VAL A 6 -16.95 -12.29 -14.17
CA VAL A 6 -16.58 -12.90 -12.89
C VAL A 6 -15.87 -14.24 -13.09
N VAL A 7 -16.37 -15.09 -13.99
CA VAL A 7 -15.75 -16.39 -14.28
C VAL A 7 -14.33 -16.21 -14.83
N ILE A 8 -14.13 -15.29 -15.77
CA ILE A 8 -12.81 -14.96 -16.33
C ILE A 8 -11.89 -14.46 -15.21
N PHE A 9 -12.38 -13.56 -14.36
CA PHE A 9 -11.61 -13.01 -13.25
C PHE A 9 -11.19 -14.11 -12.27
N VAL A 10 -12.13 -14.95 -11.81
CA VAL A 10 -11.85 -16.04 -10.86
C VAL A 10 -10.88 -17.07 -11.43
N ILE A 11 -11.07 -17.51 -12.69
CA ILE A 11 -10.15 -18.46 -13.33
C ILE A 11 -8.76 -17.84 -13.47
N GLY A 12 -8.66 -16.61 -13.97
CA GLY A 12 -7.38 -15.95 -14.15
C GLY A 12 -6.71 -15.65 -12.81
N TYR A 13 -7.49 -15.30 -11.78
CA TYR A 13 -6.97 -15.13 -10.43
C TYR A 13 -6.44 -16.45 -9.84
N ALA A 14 -7.13 -17.56 -10.08
CA ALA A 14 -6.62 -18.89 -9.73
C ALA A 14 -5.30 -19.20 -10.46
N MET A 15 -5.14 -18.76 -11.72
CA MET A 15 -3.86 -18.90 -12.45
C MET A 15 -2.75 -18.06 -11.80
N ILE A 16 -3.04 -16.84 -11.32
CA ILE A 16 -2.08 -16.02 -10.58
C ILE A 16 -1.66 -16.74 -9.29
N ALA A 17 -2.62 -17.22 -8.50
CA ALA A 17 -2.35 -17.93 -7.25
C ALA A 17 -1.58 -19.25 -7.45
N LEU A 18 -1.78 -19.90 -8.59
CA LEU A 18 -1.13 -21.14 -8.99
C LEU A 18 0.09 -20.92 -9.89
N GLU A 19 0.68 -19.73 -9.93
CA GLU A 19 1.84 -19.39 -10.77
C GLU A 19 2.94 -20.48 -10.74
N HIS A 20 3.35 -20.92 -9.56
CA HIS A 20 4.42 -21.90 -9.40
C HIS A 20 4.10 -23.30 -9.95
N PRO A 21 2.91 -23.91 -9.66
CA PRO A 21 2.52 -25.19 -10.23
C PRO A 21 2.35 -25.17 -11.72
N ILE A 22 1.72 -24.14 -12.30
CA ILE A 22 1.43 -24.04 -13.73
C ILE A 22 2.58 -23.48 -14.56
N LYS A 23 3.60 -22.88 -13.89
CA LYS A 23 4.77 -22.24 -14.51
C LYS A 23 4.41 -21.15 -15.52
N ILE A 24 3.37 -20.40 -15.26
CA ILE A 24 2.96 -19.20 -16.00
C ILE A 24 3.15 -18.01 -15.06
N ASP A 25 3.94 -17.02 -15.51
CA ASP A 25 4.17 -15.79 -14.77
C ASP A 25 2.85 -15.07 -14.47
N LYS A 26 2.69 -14.60 -13.23
CA LYS A 26 1.46 -13.92 -12.77
C LYS A 26 1.12 -12.69 -13.60
N SER A 27 2.13 -12.00 -14.16
CA SER A 27 1.95 -10.81 -14.99
C SER A 27 1.23 -11.14 -16.28
N ALA A 28 1.58 -12.29 -16.92
CA ALA A 28 0.90 -12.74 -18.13
C ALA A 28 -0.58 -13.05 -17.85
N SER A 29 -0.86 -13.75 -16.75
CA SER A 29 -2.23 -14.06 -16.32
C SER A 29 -3.03 -12.77 -16.04
N ALA A 30 -2.45 -11.82 -15.31
CA ALA A 30 -3.09 -10.55 -14.97
C ALA A 30 -3.44 -9.71 -16.22
N LEU A 31 -2.51 -9.59 -17.16
CA LEU A 31 -2.75 -8.87 -18.43
C LEU A 31 -3.88 -9.51 -19.24
N LEU A 32 -3.92 -10.86 -19.30
CA LEU A 32 -5.00 -11.56 -19.98
C LEU A 32 -6.36 -11.31 -19.32
N ILE A 33 -6.44 -11.36 -17.99
CA ILE A 33 -7.69 -11.09 -17.26
C ILE A 33 -8.15 -9.66 -17.57
N GLY A 34 -7.27 -8.66 -17.40
CA GLY A 34 -7.60 -7.26 -17.64
C GLY A 34 -8.15 -7.02 -19.06
N ALA A 35 -7.45 -7.54 -20.07
CA ALA A 35 -7.87 -7.39 -21.46
C ALA A 35 -9.21 -8.12 -21.74
N LEU A 36 -9.38 -9.35 -21.24
CA LEU A 36 -10.58 -10.15 -21.49
C LEU A 36 -11.82 -9.59 -20.78
N THR A 37 -11.71 -9.15 -19.53
CA THR A 37 -12.85 -8.61 -18.78
C THR A 37 -13.36 -7.31 -19.42
N TRP A 38 -12.48 -6.37 -19.80
CA TRP A 38 -12.88 -5.17 -20.54
C TRP A 38 -13.45 -5.49 -21.91
N THR A 39 -12.90 -6.51 -22.61
CA THR A 39 -13.43 -6.95 -23.92
C THR A 39 -14.86 -7.46 -23.77
N VAL A 40 -15.13 -8.31 -22.78
CA VAL A 40 -16.49 -8.84 -22.52
C VAL A 40 -17.44 -7.71 -22.13
N TYR A 41 -16.99 -6.76 -21.30
CA TYR A 41 -17.79 -5.59 -20.93
C TYR A 41 -18.14 -4.74 -22.15
N ALA A 42 -17.16 -4.42 -22.99
CA ALA A 42 -17.40 -3.62 -24.20
C ALA A 42 -18.31 -4.31 -25.22
N LEU A 43 -18.23 -5.63 -25.38
CA LEU A 43 -19.06 -6.39 -26.31
C LEU A 43 -20.53 -6.49 -25.88
N ASP A 44 -20.81 -6.37 -24.60
CA ASP A 44 -22.19 -6.53 -24.05
C ASP A 44 -22.59 -5.35 -23.15
N SER A 45 -22.02 -4.17 -23.42
CA SER A 45 -22.18 -2.95 -22.61
C SER A 45 -23.63 -2.62 -22.30
N SER A 46 -24.51 -2.67 -23.31
CA SER A 46 -25.92 -2.32 -23.16
C SER A 46 -26.67 -3.23 -22.19
N ASN A 47 -26.43 -4.55 -22.26
CA ASN A 47 -27.10 -5.50 -21.38
C ASN A 47 -26.53 -5.45 -19.96
N ILE A 48 -25.21 -5.23 -19.81
CA ILE A 48 -24.58 -5.12 -18.49
C ILE A 48 -25.02 -3.84 -17.80
N LEU A 49 -24.99 -2.70 -18.49
CA LEU A 49 -25.43 -1.41 -17.94
C LEU A 49 -26.94 -1.37 -17.65
N ALA A 50 -27.75 -2.09 -18.43
CA ALA A 50 -29.19 -2.22 -18.18
C ALA A 50 -29.53 -2.95 -16.87
N LEU A 51 -28.58 -3.68 -16.25
CA LEU A 51 -28.77 -4.29 -14.94
C LEU A 51 -28.88 -3.25 -13.80
N GLY A 52 -28.42 -2.02 -14.03
CA GLY A 52 -28.57 -0.92 -13.10
C GLY A 52 -27.60 -0.91 -11.91
N PHE A 53 -26.55 -1.74 -11.92
CA PHE A 53 -25.56 -1.81 -10.83
C PHE A 53 -24.52 -0.69 -10.85
N ASN A 54 -24.36 0.04 -11.97
CA ASN A 54 -23.44 1.17 -12.07
C ASN A 54 -24.18 2.48 -11.74
N SER A 55 -23.80 3.12 -10.63
CA SER A 55 -24.41 4.38 -10.15
C SER A 55 -24.20 5.54 -11.13
N ALA A 56 -22.97 5.70 -11.66
CA ALA A 56 -22.65 6.77 -12.59
C ALA A 56 -23.41 6.66 -13.92
N TRP A 57 -23.58 5.44 -14.42
CA TRP A 57 -24.42 5.18 -15.59
C TRP A 57 -25.89 5.54 -15.32
N ASN A 58 -26.43 5.09 -14.18
CA ASN A 58 -27.83 5.35 -13.80
C ASN A 58 -28.08 6.86 -13.66
N GLU A 59 -27.14 7.59 -13.08
CA GLU A 59 -27.21 9.04 -12.95
C GLU A 59 -27.14 9.73 -14.32
N LEU A 60 -26.27 9.28 -15.22
CA LEU A 60 -26.12 9.80 -16.57
C LEU A 60 -27.42 9.69 -17.41
N ILE A 61 -28.13 8.57 -17.30
CA ILE A 61 -29.34 8.32 -18.09
C ILE A 61 -30.64 8.83 -17.39
N ASN A 62 -30.53 9.21 -16.13
CA ASN A 62 -31.69 9.64 -15.33
C ASN A 62 -32.39 10.86 -15.95
N GLY A 63 -33.71 10.75 -16.16
CA GLY A 63 -34.50 11.82 -16.74
C GLY A 63 -34.50 11.91 -18.27
N TYR A 64 -33.79 11.05 -18.97
CA TYR A 64 -33.75 11.00 -20.44
C TYR A 64 -34.60 9.82 -20.97
N ASN A 65 -35.47 10.10 -21.94
CA ASN A 65 -36.22 9.08 -22.68
C ASN A 65 -35.45 8.75 -23.97
N MET A 66 -34.56 7.74 -23.90
CA MET A 66 -33.72 7.32 -25.02
C MET A 66 -34.23 6.07 -25.71
N SER A 67 -34.04 5.99 -27.04
CA SER A 67 -34.26 4.75 -27.78
C SER A 67 -33.20 3.69 -27.44
N ALA A 68 -33.50 2.41 -27.71
CA ALA A 68 -32.58 1.33 -27.48
C ALA A 68 -31.25 1.51 -28.27
N GLU A 69 -31.32 2.10 -29.46
CA GLU A 69 -30.12 2.38 -30.29
C GLU A 69 -29.27 3.50 -29.68
N GLN A 70 -29.89 4.56 -29.16
CA GLN A 70 -29.20 5.63 -28.44
C GLN A 70 -28.55 5.14 -27.15
N LEU A 71 -29.24 4.29 -26.38
CA LEU A 71 -28.67 3.66 -25.19
C LEU A 71 -27.49 2.76 -25.51
N HIS A 72 -27.55 2.02 -26.63
CA HIS A 72 -26.42 1.19 -27.06
C HIS A 72 -25.20 2.02 -27.47
N GLU A 73 -25.40 3.09 -28.25
CA GLU A 73 -24.29 3.97 -28.65
C GLU A 73 -23.69 4.69 -27.42
N LEU A 74 -24.55 5.23 -26.55
CA LEU A 74 -24.11 5.90 -25.32
C LEU A 74 -23.40 4.93 -24.37
N GLY A 75 -23.88 3.69 -24.22
CA GLY A 75 -23.23 2.65 -23.40
C GLY A 75 -21.83 2.30 -23.89
N ASN A 76 -21.66 2.16 -25.22
CA ASN A 76 -20.33 1.92 -25.80
C ASN A 76 -19.38 3.12 -25.58
N HIS A 77 -19.91 4.34 -25.64
CA HIS A 77 -19.10 5.53 -25.36
C HIS A 77 -18.74 5.60 -23.86
N PHE A 78 -19.68 5.32 -22.97
CA PHE A 78 -19.48 5.27 -21.53
C PHE A 78 -18.37 4.29 -21.15
N VAL A 79 -18.45 3.02 -21.64
CA VAL A 79 -17.43 2.00 -21.34
C VAL A 79 -16.02 2.42 -21.79
N LYS A 80 -15.91 3.07 -22.97
CA LYS A 80 -14.63 3.60 -23.45
C LYS A 80 -14.10 4.74 -22.59
N HIS A 81 -14.99 5.60 -22.12
CA HIS A 81 -14.64 6.70 -21.23
C HIS A 81 -14.13 6.17 -19.88
N GLU A 82 -14.87 5.22 -19.29
CA GLU A 82 -14.49 4.55 -18.05
C GLU A 82 -13.11 3.87 -18.15
N LEU A 83 -12.87 3.11 -19.25
CA LEU A 83 -11.56 2.52 -19.50
C LEU A 83 -10.45 3.57 -19.53
N GLY A 84 -10.68 4.72 -20.21
CA GLY A 84 -9.72 5.81 -20.29
C GLY A 84 -9.47 6.46 -18.93
N HIS A 85 -10.51 6.67 -18.13
CA HIS A 85 -10.44 7.23 -16.79
C HIS A 85 -9.62 6.33 -15.86
N HIS A 86 -9.98 5.05 -15.76
CA HIS A 86 -9.24 4.09 -14.94
C HIS A 86 -7.79 3.89 -15.41
N LEU A 87 -7.53 3.89 -16.73
CA LEU A 87 -6.16 3.81 -17.23
C LEU A 87 -5.33 5.03 -16.79
N SER A 88 -5.92 6.23 -16.73
CA SER A 88 -5.25 7.42 -16.21
C SER A 88 -4.83 7.24 -14.74
N GLU A 89 -5.75 6.78 -13.88
CA GLU A 89 -5.48 6.51 -12.46
C GLU A 89 -4.41 5.43 -12.28
N ILE A 90 -4.54 4.31 -13.00
CA ILE A 90 -3.57 3.21 -12.98
C ILE A 90 -2.19 3.71 -13.43
N SER A 91 -2.12 4.55 -14.44
CA SER A 91 -0.85 5.10 -14.96
C SER A 91 -0.11 5.94 -13.92
N GLU A 92 -0.82 6.70 -13.08
CA GLU A 92 -0.19 7.45 -11.98
C GLU A 92 0.54 6.52 -11.01
N ILE A 93 -0.10 5.41 -10.64
CA ILE A 93 0.49 4.38 -9.77
C ILE A 93 1.71 3.74 -10.45
N LEU A 94 1.59 3.36 -11.73
CA LEU A 94 2.68 2.68 -12.45
C LEU A 94 3.90 3.58 -12.65
N PHE A 95 3.71 4.86 -13.01
CA PHE A 95 4.81 5.82 -13.13
C PHE A 95 5.47 6.11 -11.78
N PHE A 96 4.67 6.18 -10.72
CA PHE A 96 5.19 6.30 -9.37
C PHE A 96 6.09 5.11 -9.01
N LEU A 97 5.59 3.88 -9.19
CA LEU A 97 6.32 2.66 -8.89
C LEU A 97 7.61 2.53 -9.72
N LEU A 98 7.52 2.75 -11.04
CA LEU A 98 8.67 2.68 -11.92
C LEU A 98 9.76 3.68 -11.50
N GLY A 99 9.35 4.90 -11.13
CA GLY A 99 10.27 5.92 -10.64
C GLY A 99 10.93 5.54 -9.32
N ALA A 100 10.13 5.06 -8.35
CA ALA A 100 10.62 4.63 -7.05
C ALA A 100 11.61 3.45 -7.17
N MET A 101 11.22 2.41 -7.88
CA MET A 101 12.07 1.22 -8.09
C MET A 101 13.38 1.59 -8.77
N THR A 102 13.34 2.50 -9.77
CA THR A 102 14.56 2.97 -10.45
C THR A 102 15.48 3.75 -9.52
N ILE A 103 14.93 4.66 -8.68
CA ILE A 103 15.72 5.42 -7.70
C ILE A 103 16.43 4.46 -6.74
N VAL A 104 15.69 3.48 -6.21
CA VAL A 104 16.24 2.49 -5.26
C VAL A 104 17.31 1.64 -5.90
N GLU A 105 17.10 1.19 -7.13
CA GLU A 105 18.07 0.40 -7.90
C GLU A 105 19.37 1.20 -8.18
N VAL A 106 19.25 2.50 -8.46
CA VAL A 106 20.41 3.39 -8.59
C VAL A 106 21.17 3.51 -7.28
N VAL A 107 20.49 3.64 -6.15
CA VAL A 107 21.13 3.69 -4.82
C VAL A 107 21.86 2.38 -4.51
N ASP A 108 21.25 1.24 -4.83
CA ASP A 108 21.84 -0.08 -4.58
C ASP A 108 23.09 -0.32 -5.46
N HIS A 109 23.02 -0.02 -6.76
CA HIS A 109 24.16 -0.12 -7.68
C HIS A 109 25.34 0.76 -7.27
N HIS A 110 25.07 1.93 -6.67
CA HIS A 110 26.09 2.78 -6.07
C HIS A 110 26.47 2.33 -4.65
N GLN A 111 25.99 1.16 -4.20
CA GLN A 111 26.28 0.56 -2.89
C GLN A 111 25.90 1.45 -1.69
N GLY A 112 24.88 2.32 -1.86
CA GLY A 112 24.42 3.20 -0.79
C GLY A 112 23.99 2.43 0.47
N PHE A 113 23.27 1.31 0.31
CA PHE A 113 22.81 0.50 1.43
C PHE A 113 23.91 -0.25 2.18
N LYS A 114 25.08 -0.47 1.54
CA LYS A 114 26.24 -1.10 2.17
C LYS A 114 26.73 -0.31 3.39
N LEU A 115 26.61 1.03 3.36
CA LEU A 115 26.96 1.89 4.50
C LEU A 115 26.17 1.58 5.77
N ILE A 116 24.93 1.13 5.62
CA ILE A 116 24.06 0.77 6.73
C ILE A 116 24.37 -0.67 7.16
N THR A 117 24.49 -1.57 6.20
CA THR A 117 24.63 -3.02 6.45
C THR A 117 26.00 -3.39 7.03
N ASP A 118 27.07 -2.69 6.64
CA ASP A 118 28.44 -2.95 7.14
C ASP A 118 28.61 -2.59 8.63
N LYS A 119 27.72 -1.75 9.19
CA LYS A 119 27.70 -1.44 10.62
C LYS A 119 27.14 -2.55 11.50
N ILE A 120 26.56 -3.59 10.93
CA ILE A 120 25.96 -4.69 11.67
C ILE A 120 27.03 -5.71 12.04
N THR A 121 27.61 -5.57 13.24
CA THR A 121 28.73 -6.40 13.71
C THR A 121 28.32 -7.48 14.71
N THR A 122 27.12 -7.40 15.30
CA THR A 122 26.65 -8.33 16.33
C THR A 122 26.52 -9.76 15.81
N THR A 123 26.93 -10.74 16.63
CA THR A 123 26.74 -12.17 16.37
C THR A 123 25.61 -12.78 17.21
N ASN A 124 25.19 -12.13 18.28
CA ASN A 124 24.11 -12.61 19.13
C ASN A 124 22.78 -12.63 18.36
N LYS A 125 22.12 -13.80 18.30
CA LYS A 125 20.88 -14.00 17.52
C LYS A 125 19.76 -13.04 17.91
N VAL A 126 19.53 -12.83 19.19
CA VAL A 126 18.45 -11.94 19.66
C VAL A 126 18.75 -10.48 19.35
N LYS A 127 19.98 -10.02 19.63
CA LYS A 127 20.37 -8.64 19.30
C LYS A 127 20.28 -8.37 17.80
N LEU A 128 20.76 -9.33 16.99
CA LEU A 128 20.71 -9.24 15.53
C LEU A 128 19.25 -9.18 15.03
N LEU A 129 18.37 -10.01 15.60
CA LEU A 129 16.96 -10.05 15.24
C LEU A 129 16.27 -8.67 15.46
N TRP A 130 16.53 -8.04 16.60
CA TRP A 130 16.00 -6.70 16.88
C TRP A 130 16.58 -5.64 15.95
N VAL A 131 17.90 -5.64 15.74
CA VAL A 131 18.57 -4.69 14.83
C VAL A 131 18.00 -4.81 13.41
N LEU A 132 17.90 -6.04 12.89
CA LEU A 132 17.37 -6.27 11.55
C LEU A 132 15.87 -5.96 11.46
N GLY A 133 15.10 -6.31 12.49
CA GLY A 133 13.67 -5.98 12.54
C GLY A 133 13.40 -4.48 12.44
N PHE A 134 14.04 -3.68 13.30
CA PHE A 134 13.90 -2.22 13.24
C PHE A 134 14.46 -1.61 11.96
N LEU A 135 15.64 -2.07 11.52
CA LEU A 135 16.24 -1.59 10.28
C LEU A 135 15.30 -1.85 9.09
N THR A 136 14.77 -3.06 8.98
CA THR A 136 13.82 -3.44 7.93
C THR A 136 12.55 -2.59 7.99
N PHE A 137 11.99 -2.41 9.18
CA PHE A 137 10.76 -1.64 9.40
C PHE A 137 10.89 -0.19 8.89
N PHE A 138 11.97 0.50 9.27
CA PHE A 138 12.18 1.87 8.82
C PHE A 138 12.66 1.98 7.37
N MET A 139 13.44 1.00 6.90
CA MET A 139 13.83 0.97 5.48
C MET A 139 12.61 0.77 4.58
N SER A 140 11.70 -0.12 4.96
CA SER A 140 10.49 -0.39 4.17
C SER A 140 9.56 0.82 4.08
N ALA A 141 9.50 1.63 5.12
CA ALA A 141 8.75 2.87 5.09
C ALA A 141 9.25 3.89 4.04
N ALA A 142 10.51 3.77 3.61
CA ALA A 142 11.15 4.68 2.66
C ALA A 142 11.38 4.07 1.27
N LEU A 143 11.54 2.73 1.18
CA LEU A 143 12.00 2.04 -0.05
C LEU A 143 10.96 1.14 -0.70
N ASP A 144 9.90 0.82 -0.06
CA ASP A 144 8.92 -0.27 -0.24
C ASP A 144 9.32 -1.62 0.39
N ASN A 145 8.30 -2.46 0.58
CA ASN A 145 8.43 -3.75 1.28
C ASN A 145 9.19 -4.80 0.44
N LEU A 146 8.98 -4.84 -0.88
CA LEU A 146 9.65 -5.79 -1.78
C LEU A 146 11.14 -5.52 -1.87
N THR A 147 11.51 -4.29 -2.22
CA THR A 147 12.91 -3.87 -2.36
C THR A 147 13.68 -4.02 -1.04
N THR A 148 13.08 -3.57 0.06
CA THR A 148 13.66 -3.73 1.39
C THR A 148 13.91 -5.20 1.72
N THR A 149 12.97 -6.09 1.41
CA THR A 149 13.12 -7.52 1.63
C THR A 149 14.28 -8.11 0.82
N ILE A 150 14.39 -7.76 -0.46
CA ILE A 150 15.49 -8.22 -1.33
C ILE A 150 16.85 -7.80 -0.77
N VAL A 151 17.01 -6.53 -0.40
CA VAL A 151 18.24 -6.00 0.21
C VAL A 151 18.57 -6.72 1.51
N MET A 152 17.59 -6.87 2.40
CA MET A 152 17.82 -7.48 3.71
C MET A 152 18.07 -8.98 3.63
N VAL A 153 17.39 -9.73 2.75
CA VAL A 153 17.65 -11.15 2.53
C VAL A 153 19.04 -11.37 1.91
N THR A 154 19.44 -10.51 0.99
CA THR A 154 20.81 -10.52 0.45
C THR A 154 21.85 -10.29 1.55
N LEU A 155 21.59 -9.37 2.47
CA LEU A 155 22.43 -9.14 3.64
C LEU A 155 22.47 -10.39 4.56
N LEU A 156 21.32 -11.02 4.82
CA LEU A 156 21.26 -12.23 5.66
C LEU A 156 22.19 -13.35 5.15
N ARG A 157 22.34 -13.51 3.83
CA ARG A 157 23.28 -14.48 3.23
C ARG A 157 24.73 -14.20 3.60
N LYS A 158 25.08 -12.92 3.76
CA LYS A 158 26.43 -12.52 4.18
C LYS A 158 26.65 -12.64 5.69
N LEU A 159 25.59 -12.58 6.48
CA LEU A 159 25.65 -12.59 7.94
C LEU A 159 25.49 -13.99 8.54
N ILE A 160 24.67 -14.86 7.95
CA ILE A 160 24.22 -16.11 8.56
C ILE A 160 24.49 -17.28 7.61
N SER A 161 25.37 -18.20 8.02
CA SER A 161 25.67 -19.41 7.24
C SER A 161 24.61 -20.50 7.39
N ASP A 162 24.03 -20.66 8.61
CA ASP A 162 23.03 -21.67 8.89
C ASP A 162 21.68 -21.35 8.21
N LYS A 163 21.23 -22.29 7.37
CA LYS A 163 20.04 -22.13 6.52
C LYS A 163 18.76 -21.94 7.34
N GLU A 164 18.56 -22.75 8.38
CA GLU A 164 17.30 -22.70 9.16
C GLU A 164 17.22 -21.41 9.99
N THR A 165 18.33 -21.01 10.59
CA THR A 165 18.44 -19.70 11.26
C THR A 165 18.16 -18.57 10.26
N ARG A 166 18.75 -18.63 9.05
CA ARG A 166 18.55 -17.61 8.02
C ARG A 166 17.09 -17.53 7.56
N TRP A 167 16.38 -18.67 7.45
CA TRP A 167 14.95 -18.69 7.16
C TRP A 167 14.11 -17.98 8.23
N MET A 168 14.46 -18.18 9.51
CA MET A 168 13.76 -17.50 10.61
C MET A 168 13.96 -15.97 10.54
N PHE A 169 15.17 -15.54 10.25
CA PHE A 169 15.46 -14.12 10.07
C PHE A 169 14.80 -13.54 8.82
N ALA A 170 14.81 -14.27 7.70
CA ALA A 170 14.15 -13.85 6.46
C ALA A 170 12.63 -13.72 6.65
N ALA A 171 12.01 -14.65 7.37
CA ALA A 171 10.60 -14.55 7.73
C ALA A 171 10.32 -13.30 8.59
N MET A 172 11.19 -12.99 9.56
CA MET A 172 11.04 -11.78 10.36
C MET A 172 11.26 -10.50 9.55
N VAL A 173 12.16 -10.54 8.56
CA VAL A 173 12.32 -9.45 7.58
C VAL A 173 11.02 -9.23 6.81
N VAL A 174 10.33 -10.27 6.35
CA VAL A 174 9.04 -10.13 5.67
C VAL A 174 8.00 -9.46 6.58
N LEU A 175 7.87 -9.92 7.84
CA LEU A 175 6.94 -9.32 8.79
C LEU A 175 7.27 -7.83 9.03
N ALA A 176 8.54 -7.51 9.23
CA ALA A 176 9.00 -6.16 9.49
C ALA A 176 8.87 -5.25 8.25
N ALA A 177 9.10 -5.78 7.04
CA ALA A 177 8.96 -5.03 5.80
C ALA A 177 7.49 -4.67 5.52
N ASN A 178 6.59 -5.64 5.62
CA ASN A 178 5.16 -5.39 5.42
C ASN A 178 4.59 -4.45 6.49
N ALA A 179 4.93 -4.65 7.76
CA ALA A 179 4.54 -3.73 8.82
C ALA A 179 5.14 -2.32 8.65
N GLY A 180 6.40 -2.23 8.18
CA GLY A 180 7.08 -0.97 7.90
C GLY A 180 6.48 -0.22 6.71
N GLY A 181 6.02 -0.95 5.69
CA GLY A 181 5.37 -0.38 4.51
C GLY A 181 3.97 0.17 4.80
N ALA A 182 3.21 -0.49 5.66
CA ALA A 182 1.80 -0.19 5.88
C ALA A 182 1.50 1.22 6.43
N TRP A 183 2.41 1.79 7.25
CA TRP A 183 2.20 3.11 7.86
C TRP A 183 2.78 4.28 7.05
N SER A 184 3.49 3.99 5.97
CA SER A 184 4.13 5.02 5.15
C SER A 184 3.39 5.20 3.82
N PRO A 185 3.14 6.43 3.36
CA PRO A 185 2.45 6.67 2.08
C PRO A 185 3.25 6.17 0.86
N ILE A 186 4.51 5.78 1.04
CA ILE A 186 5.42 5.30 -0.03
C ILE A 186 6.02 3.91 0.26
N GLY A 187 5.65 3.29 1.39
CA GLY A 187 6.32 2.08 1.88
C GLY A 187 5.69 0.76 1.43
N ASP A 188 4.46 0.78 0.92
CA ASP A 188 3.77 -0.36 0.32
C ASP A 188 2.90 0.11 -0.83
N VAL A 189 2.79 -0.68 -1.90
CA VAL A 189 1.95 -0.35 -3.06
C VAL A 189 0.50 -0.11 -2.65
N THR A 190 -0.01 -0.85 -1.69
CA THR A 190 -1.38 -0.70 -1.17
C THR A 190 -1.60 0.67 -0.52
N THR A 191 -0.66 1.12 0.30
CA THR A 191 -0.73 2.44 0.93
C THR A 191 -0.51 3.56 -0.10
N ILE A 192 0.37 3.33 -1.09
CA ILE A 192 0.55 4.24 -2.24
C ILE A 192 -0.78 4.44 -2.97
N MET A 193 -1.50 3.36 -3.26
CA MET A 193 -2.79 3.42 -3.96
C MET A 193 -3.83 4.23 -3.18
N LEU A 194 -4.00 3.95 -1.88
CA LEU A 194 -4.92 4.68 -1.01
C LEU A 194 -4.57 6.17 -0.90
N TRP A 195 -3.26 6.49 -0.89
CA TRP A 195 -2.80 7.87 -0.85
C TRP A 195 -2.98 8.60 -2.19
N ILE A 196 -2.68 7.97 -3.31
CA ILE A 196 -2.89 8.54 -4.66
C ILE A 196 -4.39 8.72 -4.91
N GLY A 197 -5.19 7.70 -4.60
CA GLY A 197 -6.65 7.70 -4.77
C GLY A 197 -7.40 8.66 -3.84
N GLY A 198 -6.72 9.26 -2.84
CA GLY A 198 -7.29 10.27 -1.96
C GLY A 198 -8.05 9.72 -0.75
N GLN A 199 -8.02 8.40 -0.51
CA GLN A 199 -8.62 7.76 0.66
C GLN A 199 -7.93 8.16 1.96
N VAL A 200 -6.60 8.33 1.92
CA VAL A 200 -5.80 8.74 3.06
C VAL A 200 -4.85 9.88 2.72
N THR A 201 -4.56 10.73 3.70
CA THR A 201 -3.48 11.72 3.60
C THR A 201 -2.16 11.16 4.13
N ALA A 202 -1.04 11.68 3.62
CA ALA A 202 0.29 11.23 4.07
C ALA A 202 0.51 11.46 5.57
N LYS A 203 0.01 12.57 6.11
CA LYS A 203 0.13 12.88 7.53
C LYS A 203 -0.67 11.90 8.39
N ASN A 204 -1.92 11.66 8.01
CA ASN A 204 -2.83 10.88 8.83
C ASN A 204 -2.44 9.40 8.85
N ILE A 205 -2.10 8.81 7.70
CA ILE A 205 -1.67 7.41 7.64
C ILE A 205 -0.42 7.15 8.51
N ILE A 206 0.53 8.11 8.55
CA ILE A 206 1.69 8.02 9.41
C ILE A 206 1.28 8.04 10.90
N LEU A 207 0.41 8.94 11.30
CA LEU A 207 0.03 9.11 12.71
C LEU A 207 -0.81 7.93 13.22
N MET A 208 -1.78 7.47 12.42
CA MET A 208 -2.75 6.46 12.85
C MET A 208 -2.22 5.03 12.72
N VAL A 209 -1.43 4.73 11.69
CA VAL A 209 -1.00 3.36 11.39
C VAL A 209 0.42 3.04 11.90
N PHE A 210 1.22 4.04 12.27
CA PHE A 210 2.59 3.81 12.78
C PHE A 210 2.63 2.90 14.02
N VAL A 211 1.84 3.22 15.06
CA VAL A 211 1.86 2.46 16.32
C VAL A 211 1.28 1.05 16.14
N PRO A 212 0.13 0.84 15.47
CA PRO A 212 -0.36 -0.50 15.11
C PRO A 212 0.67 -1.34 14.35
N SER A 213 1.31 -0.77 13.34
CA SER A 213 2.36 -1.44 12.55
C SER A 213 3.59 -1.80 13.36
N LEU A 214 4.00 -0.90 14.24
CA LEU A 214 5.13 -1.15 15.16
C LEU A 214 4.82 -2.31 16.12
N VAL A 215 3.61 -2.37 16.67
CA VAL A 215 3.15 -3.46 17.53
C VAL A 215 3.08 -4.77 16.77
N ALA A 216 2.59 -4.76 15.52
CA ALA A 216 2.54 -5.94 14.65
C ALA A 216 3.93 -6.57 14.44
N MET A 217 4.99 -5.76 14.37
CA MET A 217 6.38 -6.22 14.29
C MET A 217 6.94 -6.63 15.67
N ILE A 218 6.71 -5.82 16.70
CA ILE A 218 7.32 -6.03 18.04
C ILE A 218 6.82 -7.32 18.68
N VAL A 219 5.54 -7.64 18.56
CA VAL A 219 4.96 -8.83 19.20
C VAL A 219 5.64 -10.13 18.72
N PRO A 220 5.79 -10.40 17.41
CA PRO A 220 6.58 -11.53 16.94
C PRO A 220 8.06 -11.47 17.37
N LEU A 221 8.70 -10.29 17.37
CA LEU A 221 10.09 -10.13 17.82
C LEU A 221 10.26 -10.54 19.28
N VAL A 222 9.37 -10.11 20.16
CA VAL A 222 9.38 -10.47 21.59
C VAL A 222 9.23 -11.97 21.75
N ILE A 223 8.25 -12.61 21.10
CA ILE A 223 8.02 -14.05 21.20
C ILE A 223 9.26 -14.83 20.71
N LEU A 224 9.84 -14.44 19.56
CA LEU A 224 11.05 -15.07 19.04
C LEU A 224 12.27 -14.86 19.95
N SER A 225 12.36 -13.74 20.65
CA SER A 225 13.45 -13.48 21.60
C SER A 225 13.51 -14.46 22.75
N PHE A 226 12.38 -15.06 23.15
CA PHE A 226 12.35 -16.10 24.16
C PHE A 226 12.79 -17.48 23.63
N THR A 227 12.60 -17.72 22.35
CA THR A 227 12.90 -19.03 21.73
C THR A 227 14.29 -19.09 21.09
N MET A 228 14.78 -17.97 20.58
CA MET A 228 16.10 -17.89 19.91
C MET A 228 17.22 -17.72 20.94
N LYS A 229 18.23 -18.59 20.89
CA LYS A 229 19.39 -18.54 21.79
C LYS A 229 20.71 -18.70 21.02
N GLY A 230 21.79 -18.18 21.59
CA GLY A 230 23.16 -18.35 21.08
C GLY A 230 23.56 -17.34 20.03
N ASN A 231 24.62 -17.65 19.31
CA ASN A 231 25.24 -16.79 18.31
C ASN A 231 25.02 -17.34 16.90
N ILE A 232 25.08 -16.46 15.92
CA ILE A 232 25.16 -16.84 14.50
C ILE A 232 26.59 -17.21 14.12
N THR A 233 26.74 -18.08 13.12
CA THR A 233 28.00 -18.33 12.42
C THR A 233 27.98 -17.55 11.12
N ARG A 234 29.04 -16.76 10.86
CA ARG A 234 29.18 -16.03 9.61
C ARG A 234 29.77 -16.93 8.52
N PRO A 235 29.36 -16.76 7.26
CA PRO A 235 30.03 -17.41 6.14
C PRO A 235 31.51 -16.95 6.05
N VAL A 236 32.37 -17.83 5.58
CA VAL A 236 33.76 -17.44 5.22
C VAL A 236 33.67 -16.65 3.91
N VAL A 237 34.01 -15.39 3.96
CA VAL A 237 34.02 -14.52 2.76
C VAL A 237 35.41 -14.69 2.10
N ASP A 238 35.40 -14.96 0.80
CA ASP A 238 36.64 -14.95 -0.01
C ASP A 238 36.89 -13.48 -0.40
N ASP A 239 37.86 -12.85 0.28
CA ASP A 239 38.21 -11.42 0.14
C ASP A 239 38.83 -11.05 -1.24
N ASN A 240 38.87 -11.98 -2.20
CA ASN A 240 39.55 -11.77 -3.47
C ASN A 240 38.72 -11.12 -4.57
N ILE A 241 37.44 -10.84 -4.35
CA ILE A 241 36.61 -10.18 -5.35
C ILE A 241 36.48 -8.69 -5.01
N LYS A 242 37.32 -7.88 -5.67
CA LYS A 242 37.17 -6.41 -5.66
C LYS A 242 35.88 -6.05 -6.42
N THR A 243 34.81 -5.73 -5.69
CA THR A 243 33.51 -5.28 -6.26
C THR A 243 33.20 -3.81 -5.96
N ASP A 244 34.18 -3.04 -5.48
CA ASP A 244 33.93 -1.63 -5.12
C ASP A 244 34.22 -0.71 -6.33
N PHE A 245 33.18 -0.42 -7.12
CA PHE A 245 33.20 0.57 -8.21
C PHE A 245 32.90 1.99 -7.72
N THR A 246 32.63 2.17 -6.41
CA THR A 246 32.16 3.43 -5.81
C THR A 246 32.98 3.79 -4.57
N THR A 247 33.27 5.06 -4.40
CA THR A 247 33.91 5.59 -3.19
C THR A 247 32.88 5.74 -2.05
N ASP A 248 33.34 5.77 -0.79
CA ASP A 248 32.43 5.96 0.36
C ASP A 248 31.67 7.30 0.30
N LYS A 249 32.26 8.33 -0.31
CA LYS A 249 31.56 9.61 -0.54
C LYS A 249 30.41 9.44 -1.53
N GLU A 250 30.64 8.72 -2.62
CA GLU A 250 29.60 8.42 -3.61
C GLU A 250 28.46 7.63 -2.96
N LYS A 251 28.77 6.58 -2.20
CA LYS A 251 27.78 5.78 -1.46
C LYS A 251 26.87 6.67 -0.59
N ILE A 252 27.49 7.60 0.18
CA ILE A 252 26.74 8.55 1.03
C ILE A 252 25.86 9.47 0.20
N ILE A 253 26.38 10.04 -0.88
CA ILE A 253 25.67 10.98 -1.74
C ILE A 253 24.46 10.31 -2.38
N PHE A 254 24.66 9.12 -3.00
CA PHE A 254 23.57 8.41 -3.67
C PHE A 254 22.51 7.92 -2.67
N LEU A 255 22.92 7.45 -1.48
CA LEU A 255 21.98 7.10 -0.42
C LEU A 255 21.17 8.33 0.04
N ALA A 256 21.84 9.44 0.32
CA ALA A 256 21.16 10.66 0.80
C ALA A 256 20.23 11.27 -0.25
N VAL A 257 20.67 11.34 -1.51
CA VAL A 257 19.86 11.88 -2.60
C VAL A 257 18.70 10.96 -2.94
N GLY A 258 18.93 9.63 -3.00
CA GLY A 258 17.88 8.67 -3.33
C GLY A 258 16.78 8.62 -2.24
N VAL A 259 17.16 8.41 -0.99
CA VAL A 259 16.20 8.42 0.14
C VAL A 259 15.56 9.80 0.29
N GLY A 260 16.35 10.88 0.13
CA GLY A 260 15.83 12.24 0.16
C GLY A 260 14.81 12.52 -0.95
N ALA A 261 15.03 12.01 -2.16
CA ALA A 261 14.09 12.13 -3.27
C ALA A 261 12.76 11.44 -2.98
N LEU A 262 12.81 10.21 -2.43
CA LEU A 262 11.60 9.46 -2.04
C LEU A 262 10.82 10.18 -0.95
N LEU A 263 11.49 10.58 0.14
CA LEU A 263 10.86 11.29 1.26
C LEU A 263 10.37 12.70 0.89
N PHE A 264 10.88 13.29 -0.18
CA PHE A 264 10.43 14.59 -0.68
C PHE A 264 9.09 14.52 -1.40
N VAL A 265 8.68 13.37 -1.91
CA VAL A 265 7.43 13.23 -2.71
C VAL A 265 6.17 13.68 -1.96
N PRO A 266 5.92 13.28 -0.69
CA PRO A 266 4.79 13.80 0.07
C PRO A 266 4.84 15.33 0.27
N VAL A 267 6.02 15.88 0.49
CA VAL A 267 6.22 17.33 0.62
C VAL A 267 5.90 18.02 -0.70
N PHE A 268 6.39 17.46 -1.83
CA PHE A 268 6.10 17.96 -3.17
C PHE A 268 4.59 18.00 -3.44
N LYS A 269 3.85 16.90 -3.18
CA LYS A 269 2.38 16.85 -3.33
C LYS A 269 1.69 17.94 -2.49
N THR A 270 2.12 18.11 -1.24
CA THR A 270 1.51 19.09 -0.32
C THR A 270 1.73 20.54 -0.78
N VAL A 271 2.92 20.86 -1.31
CA VAL A 271 3.27 22.22 -1.73
C VAL A 271 2.73 22.57 -3.11
N THR A 272 2.79 21.60 -4.04
CA THR A 272 2.44 21.86 -5.46
C THR A 272 1.02 21.47 -5.82
N HIS A 273 0.37 20.64 -5.01
CA HIS A 273 -0.92 19.98 -5.30
C HIS A 273 -0.92 19.12 -6.57
N LEU A 274 0.27 18.84 -7.14
CA LEU A 274 0.42 17.94 -8.28
C LEU A 274 0.41 16.47 -7.80
N PRO A 275 0.04 15.54 -8.70
CA PRO A 275 0.08 14.11 -8.39
C PRO A 275 1.46 13.63 -7.92
N PRO A 276 1.54 12.65 -7.01
CA PRO A 276 2.81 12.18 -6.42
C PRO A 276 3.83 11.70 -7.44
N TYR A 277 3.39 11.09 -8.56
CA TYR A 277 4.31 10.63 -9.60
C TYR A 277 5.18 11.74 -10.20
N MET A 278 4.70 12.99 -10.24
CA MET A 278 5.50 14.12 -10.72
C MET A 278 6.67 14.41 -9.79
N GLY A 279 6.45 14.33 -8.47
CA GLY A 279 7.54 14.44 -7.48
C GLY A 279 8.54 13.28 -7.61
N MET A 280 8.04 12.08 -7.90
CA MET A 280 8.88 10.91 -8.13
C MET A 280 9.74 11.05 -9.39
N LEU A 281 9.16 11.53 -10.51
CA LEU A 281 9.91 11.81 -11.74
C LEU A 281 10.97 12.91 -11.55
N LEU A 282 10.68 13.93 -10.75
CA LEU A 282 11.66 14.96 -10.39
C LEU A 282 12.83 14.34 -9.61
N GLY A 283 12.54 13.49 -8.64
CA GLY A 283 13.54 12.74 -7.86
C GLY A 283 14.39 11.84 -8.76
N LEU A 284 13.75 11.07 -9.64
CA LEU A 284 14.44 10.20 -10.60
C LEU A 284 15.33 11.01 -11.55
N GLY A 285 14.83 12.10 -12.13
CA GLY A 285 15.62 12.97 -13.00
C GLY A 285 16.83 13.57 -12.28
N THR A 286 16.66 13.91 -11.00
CA THR A 286 17.75 14.45 -10.17
C THR A 286 18.86 13.41 -9.93
N ILE A 287 18.50 12.20 -9.46
CA ILE A 287 19.50 11.16 -9.18
C ILE A 287 20.14 10.63 -10.46
N TRP A 288 19.39 10.57 -11.57
CA TRP A 288 19.91 10.19 -12.88
C TRP A 288 20.98 11.19 -13.35
N THR A 289 20.63 12.48 -13.33
CA THR A 289 21.57 13.55 -13.71
C THR A 289 22.83 13.52 -12.82
N LEU A 290 22.65 13.31 -11.52
CA LEU A 290 23.77 13.15 -10.57
C LEU A 290 24.66 11.97 -10.96
N SER A 291 24.05 10.81 -11.29
CA SER A 291 24.77 9.61 -11.73
C SER A 291 25.61 9.87 -12.98
N GLU A 292 25.05 10.51 -13.99
CA GLU A 292 25.76 10.84 -15.24
C GLU A 292 26.94 11.80 -14.98
N ILE A 293 26.74 12.85 -14.17
CA ILE A 293 27.79 13.81 -13.82
C ILE A 293 28.91 13.12 -13.05
N ASN A 294 28.57 12.29 -12.05
CA ASN A 294 29.55 11.63 -11.19
C ASN A 294 30.35 10.58 -11.95
N ASN A 295 29.73 9.85 -12.87
CA ASN A 295 30.34 8.72 -13.57
C ASN A 295 31.10 9.11 -14.85
N ARG A 296 31.02 10.38 -15.31
CA ARG A 296 31.64 10.85 -16.56
C ARG A 296 33.18 10.67 -16.61
N HIS A 297 33.84 10.61 -15.46
CA HIS A 297 35.29 10.47 -15.35
C HIS A 297 35.75 9.03 -15.05
N LYS A 298 34.83 8.08 -14.89
CA LYS A 298 35.12 6.67 -14.66
C LYS A 298 35.50 5.95 -15.95
N THR A 299 36.12 4.79 -15.85
CA THR A 299 36.42 3.92 -17.00
C THR A 299 35.11 3.52 -17.72
N GLU A 300 35.20 3.12 -18.99
CA GLU A 300 34.00 2.69 -19.74
C GLU A 300 33.34 1.48 -19.09
N GLU A 301 34.11 0.55 -18.50
CA GLU A 301 33.61 -0.62 -17.79
C GLU A 301 32.83 -0.22 -16.53
N ASP A 302 33.43 0.59 -15.66
CA ASP A 302 32.80 1.07 -14.42
C ASP A 302 31.57 1.92 -14.73
N ARG A 303 31.66 2.79 -15.75
CA ARG A 303 30.55 3.60 -16.23
C ARG A 303 29.41 2.73 -16.76
N GLY A 304 29.70 1.63 -17.45
CA GLY A 304 28.73 0.68 -17.94
C GLY A 304 27.91 0.06 -16.80
N HIS A 305 28.55 -0.26 -15.67
CA HIS A 305 27.89 -0.81 -14.48
C HIS A 305 27.02 0.21 -13.74
N LEU A 306 27.41 1.49 -13.74
CA LEU A 306 26.77 2.57 -12.97
C LEU A 306 25.84 3.45 -13.80
N ALA A 307 25.78 3.26 -15.13
CA ALA A 307 24.88 4.02 -16.00
C ALA A 307 23.42 3.63 -15.75
N VAL A 308 22.58 4.61 -15.46
CA VAL A 308 21.16 4.41 -15.14
C VAL A 308 20.43 3.65 -16.25
N ILE A 309 20.78 3.87 -17.52
CA ILE A 309 20.21 3.12 -18.65
C ILE A 309 20.45 1.59 -18.56
N ASN A 310 21.54 1.17 -17.96
CA ASN A 310 21.82 -0.25 -17.72
C ASN A 310 21.17 -0.74 -16.43
N ILE A 311 21.10 0.11 -15.41
CA ILE A 311 20.42 -0.16 -14.15
C ILE A 311 18.91 -0.39 -14.36
N LEU A 312 18.28 0.36 -15.29
CA LEU A 312 16.88 0.16 -15.69
C LEU A 312 16.55 -1.26 -16.14
N LYS A 313 17.53 -2.04 -16.61
CA LYS A 313 17.33 -3.45 -16.99
C LYS A 313 17.08 -4.37 -15.78
N ASN A 314 17.46 -3.92 -14.60
CA ASN A 314 17.31 -4.67 -13.35
C ASN A 314 16.01 -4.30 -12.61
N VAL A 315 15.32 -3.23 -13.05
CA VAL A 315 14.01 -2.88 -12.51
C VAL A 315 13.03 -4.00 -12.83
N ASP A 316 12.23 -4.37 -11.84
CA ASP A 316 11.24 -5.45 -11.93
C ASP A 316 10.02 -5.04 -12.78
N ILE A 317 10.23 -5.00 -14.09
CA ILE A 317 9.18 -4.71 -15.07
C ILE A 317 8.03 -5.74 -15.02
N PRO A 318 8.25 -7.05 -14.81
CA PRO A 318 7.16 -8.01 -14.60
C PRO A 318 6.18 -7.57 -13.50
N THR A 319 6.66 -7.10 -12.36
CA THR A 319 5.78 -6.59 -11.28
C THR A 319 4.97 -5.36 -11.75
N VAL A 320 5.54 -4.44 -12.51
CA VAL A 320 4.81 -3.29 -13.08
C VAL A 320 3.71 -3.77 -14.04
N MET A 321 4.00 -4.77 -14.89
CA MET A 321 3.03 -5.37 -15.80
C MET A 321 1.93 -6.14 -15.05
N PHE A 322 2.26 -6.81 -13.96
CA PHE A 322 1.29 -7.44 -13.09
C PHE A 322 0.29 -6.42 -12.54
N PHE A 323 0.78 -5.30 -12.01
CA PHE A 323 -0.09 -4.24 -11.49
C PHE A 323 -0.96 -3.62 -12.59
N LEU A 324 -0.40 -3.36 -13.77
CA LEU A 324 -1.20 -2.91 -14.91
C LEU A 324 -2.36 -3.87 -15.19
N GLY A 325 -2.08 -5.17 -15.32
CA GLY A 325 -3.08 -6.17 -15.66
C GLY A 325 -4.15 -6.33 -14.59
N ILE A 326 -3.75 -6.47 -13.33
CA ILE A 326 -4.69 -6.74 -12.24
C ILE A 326 -5.56 -5.52 -11.89
N LEU A 327 -4.99 -4.32 -11.89
CA LEU A 327 -5.75 -3.08 -11.66
C LEU A 327 -6.74 -2.84 -12.80
N THR A 328 -6.35 -3.10 -14.05
CA THR A 328 -7.25 -3.05 -15.21
C THR A 328 -8.38 -4.08 -15.08
N ALA A 329 -8.10 -5.29 -14.56
CA ALA A 329 -9.13 -6.30 -14.35
C ALA A 329 -10.13 -5.87 -13.26
N VAL A 330 -9.64 -5.39 -12.12
CA VAL A 330 -10.47 -4.91 -11.01
C VAL A 330 -11.33 -3.73 -11.43
N SER A 331 -10.77 -2.76 -12.17
CA SER A 331 -11.52 -1.59 -12.67
C SER A 331 -12.66 -1.99 -13.63
N SER A 332 -12.49 -3.05 -14.41
CA SER A 332 -13.58 -3.57 -15.26
C SER A 332 -14.75 -4.10 -14.44
N LEU A 333 -14.48 -4.81 -13.33
CA LEU A 333 -15.51 -5.31 -12.42
C LEU A 333 -16.17 -4.17 -11.65
N GLN A 334 -15.41 -3.15 -11.26
CA GLN A 334 -15.93 -1.94 -10.63
C GLN A 334 -16.89 -1.21 -11.58
N SER A 335 -16.43 -0.89 -12.79
CA SER A 335 -17.21 -0.19 -13.80
C SER A 335 -18.46 -0.97 -14.27
N ALA A 336 -18.42 -2.31 -14.23
CA ALA A 336 -19.59 -3.15 -14.49
C ALA A 336 -20.58 -3.26 -13.28
N GLY A 337 -20.19 -2.79 -12.09
CA GLY A 337 -20.99 -2.82 -10.87
C GLY A 337 -20.89 -4.08 -10.02
N HIS A 338 -19.99 -5.03 -10.35
CA HIS A 338 -19.80 -6.24 -9.55
C HIS A 338 -19.31 -5.95 -8.13
N LEU A 339 -18.44 -4.96 -7.97
CA LEU A 339 -17.88 -4.64 -6.67
C LEU A 339 -18.90 -4.02 -5.72
N SER A 340 -19.85 -3.25 -6.25
CA SER A 340 -20.99 -2.71 -5.47
C SER A 340 -21.85 -3.83 -4.88
N GLU A 341 -22.12 -4.89 -5.66
CA GLU A 341 -22.85 -6.06 -5.17
C GLU A 341 -22.09 -6.82 -4.07
N VAL A 342 -20.76 -6.93 -4.20
CA VAL A 342 -19.92 -7.56 -3.17
C VAL A 342 -19.91 -6.70 -1.90
N ALA A 343 -19.87 -5.37 -2.03
CA ALA A 343 -19.95 -4.46 -0.90
C ALA A 343 -21.25 -4.61 -0.12
N LEU A 344 -22.39 -4.63 -0.82
CA LEU A 344 -23.72 -4.83 -0.21
C LEU A 344 -23.81 -6.17 0.52
N TRP A 345 -23.27 -7.24 -0.07
CA TRP A 345 -23.21 -8.55 0.57
C TRP A 345 -22.33 -8.55 1.84
N LEU A 346 -21.15 -7.92 1.78
CA LEU A 346 -20.26 -7.78 2.93
C LEU A 346 -20.93 -6.99 4.06
N ASP A 347 -21.56 -5.89 3.72
CA ASP A 347 -22.29 -5.04 4.67
C ASP A 347 -23.41 -5.81 5.39
N ASP A 348 -24.17 -6.62 4.65
CA ASP A 348 -25.24 -7.44 5.21
C ASP A 348 -24.70 -8.53 6.15
N VAL A 349 -23.69 -9.29 5.71
CA VAL A 349 -23.14 -10.41 6.49
C VAL A 349 -22.39 -9.93 7.75
N THR A 350 -21.75 -8.76 7.69
CA THR A 350 -20.97 -8.21 8.81
C THR A 350 -21.74 -7.22 9.66
N ASN A 351 -23.01 -6.94 9.34
CA ASN A 351 -23.78 -5.85 9.93
C ASN A 351 -23.06 -4.49 9.84
N LYS A 352 -22.40 -4.23 8.70
CA LYS A 352 -21.58 -3.02 8.44
C LYS A 352 -20.44 -2.80 9.43
N ASN A 353 -19.97 -3.84 10.09
CA ASN A 353 -18.85 -3.74 11.02
C ASN A 353 -17.53 -3.65 10.26
N ILE A 354 -16.98 -2.45 10.13
CA ILE A 354 -15.75 -2.17 9.40
C ILE A 354 -14.55 -2.97 9.94
N TYR A 355 -14.45 -3.19 11.25
CA TYR A 355 -13.36 -3.98 11.84
C TYR A 355 -13.40 -5.44 11.38
N ILE A 356 -14.60 -6.02 11.24
CA ILE A 356 -14.77 -7.38 10.71
C ILE A 356 -14.43 -7.40 9.22
N ILE A 357 -14.90 -6.40 8.45
CA ILE A 357 -14.64 -6.30 7.01
C ILE A 357 -13.12 -6.22 6.77
N ASP A 358 -12.45 -5.24 7.36
CA ASP A 358 -11.02 -5.00 7.13
C ASP A 358 -10.14 -6.12 7.68
N THR A 359 -10.48 -6.67 8.86
CA THR A 359 -9.78 -7.85 9.38
C THR A 359 -9.89 -9.03 8.42
N SER A 360 -11.08 -9.24 7.84
CA SER A 360 -11.30 -10.34 6.88
C SER A 360 -10.55 -10.11 5.57
N ILE A 361 -10.54 -8.88 5.05
CA ILE A 361 -9.76 -8.49 3.87
C ILE A 361 -8.27 -8.74 4.13
N GLY A 362 -7.75 -8.34 5.30
CA GLY A 362 -6.35 -8.56 5.65
C GLY A 362 -5.98 -10.04 5.84
N ILE A 363 -6.88 -10.88 6.39
CA ILE A 363 -6.67 -12.33 6.42
C ILE A 363 -6.67 -12.90 4.99
N LEU A 364 -7.57 -12.45 4.14
CA LEU A 364 -7.63 -12.85 2.74
C LEU A 364 -6.35 -12.42 2.00
N SER A 365 -5.75 -11.27 2.37
CA SER A 365 -4.46 -10.81 1.85
C SER A 365 -3.30 -11.78 2.11
N SER A 366 -3.45 -12.69 3.04
CA SER A 366 -2.45 -13.75 3.25
C SER A 366 -2.40 -14.80 2.14
N ILE A 367 -3.50 -14.97 1.42
CA ILE A 367 -3.64 -15.97 0.33
C ILE A 367 -3.57 -15.28 -1.03
N VAL A 368 -4.15 -14.10 -1.09
CA VAL A 368 -4.34 -13.26 -2.27
C VAL A 368 -3.42 -12.05 -2.13
N ASP A 369 -2.68 -11.68 -3.19
CA ASP A 369 -1.82 -10.49 -3.17
C ASP A 369 -2.61 -9.27 -2.65
N ASN A 370 -2.00 -8.46 -1.80
CA ASN A 370 -2.63 -7.33 -1.12
C ASN A 370 -3.17 -6.25 -2.09
N VAL A 371 -2.50 -6.03 -3.21
CA VAL A 371 -2.83 -4.96 -4.17
C VAL A 371 -4.22 -5.14 -4.81
N PRO A 372 -4.60 -6.31 -5.35
CA PRO A 372 -5.95 -6.52 -5.88
C PRO A 372 -7.05 -6.36 -4.83
N LEU A 373 -6.78 -6.71 -3.58
CA LEU A 373 -7.76 -6.60 -2.51
C LEU A 373 -8.03 -5.14 -2.14
N VAL A 374 -6.98 -4.33 -2.04
CA VAL A 374 -7.12 -2.89 -1.80
C VAL A 374 -7.80 -2.21 -2.99
N ALA A 375 -7.41 -2.55 -4.23
CA ALA A 375 -8.10 -2.05 -5.42
C ALA A 375 -9.59 -2.44 -5.41
N GLY A 376 -9.90 -3.68 -5.04
CA GLY A 376 -11.27 -4.15 -4.86
C GLY A 376 -12.03 -3.36 -3.82
N ALA A 377 -11.44 -3.14 -2.64
CA ALA A 377 -12.06 -2.35 -1.57
C ALA A 377 -12.30 -0.88 -1.98
N MET A 378 -11.34 -0.25 -2.68
CA MET A 378 -11.51 1.09 -3.25
C MET A 378 -12.65 1.14 -4.27
N GLY A 379 -12.88 0.08 -5.01
CA GLY A 379 -13.97 -0.04 -5.97
C GLY A 379 -15.30 -0.45 -5.34
N MET A 380 -15.31 -1.04 -4.14
CA MET A 380 -16.51 -1.40 -3.38
C MET A 380 -17.12 -0.20 -2.66
N TYR A 381 -16.28 0.66 -2.08
CA TYR A 381 -16.68 1.77 -1.22
C TYR A 381 -16.18 3.10 -1.80
N GLU A 382 -17.08 4.04 -1.93
CA GLU A 382 -16.75 5.40 -2.37
C GLU A 382 -16.28 6.26 -1.19
N ILE A 383 -15.44 7.27 -1.47
CA ILE A 383 -15.01 8.23 -0.46
C ILE A 383 -16.23 9.09 -0.08
N ALA A 384 -16.67 9.00 1.16
CA ALA A 384 -17.76 9.81 1.69
C ALA A 384 -17.25 11.22 2.10
N HIS A 385 -18.18 12.16 2.25
CA HIS A 385 -17.83 13.49 2.74
C HIS A 385 -17.53 13.51 4.24
N VAL A 386 -18.14 12.60 5.01
CA VAL A 386 -17.99 12.48 6.47
C VAL A 386 -18.14 11.02 6.92
N GLY A 387 -17.63 10.69 8.10
CA GLY A 387 -17.76 9.37 8.72
C GLY A 387 -16.67 8.40 8.34
N THR A 388 -16.89 7.12 8.59
CA THR A 388 -15.88 6.05 8.52
C THR A 388 -15.29 5.81 7.14
N TYR A 389 -15.98 6.16 6.08
CA TYR A 389 -15.53 6.07 4.68
C TYR A 389 -15.06 7.42 4.11
N ALA A 390 -14.99 8.48 4.92
CA ALA A 390 -14.43 9.76 4.48
C ALA A 390 -12.92 9.64 4.22
N GLN A 391 -12.33 10.65 3.57
CA GLN A 391 -10.86 10.75 3.52
C GLN A 391 -10.32 10.76 4.95
N ASP A 392 -9.27 9.97 5.20
CA ASP A 392 -8.72 9.75 6.53
C ASP A 392 -9.70 9.08 7.52
N GLY A 393 -10.73 8.42 7.00
CA GLY A 393 -11.68 7.65 7.82
C GLY A 393 -11.13 6.29 8.24
N VAL A 394 -11.68 5.77 9.33
CA VAL A 394 -11.24 4.53 10.00
C VAL A 394 -11.14 3.34 9.05
N PHE A 395 -12.06 3.20 8.08
CA PHE A 395 -12.04 2.13 7.10
C PHE A 395 -10.75 2.14 6.28
N TRP A 396 -10.36 3.29 5.74
CA TRP A 396 -9.20 3.38 4.85
C TRP A 396 -7.86 3.22 5.58
N GLU A 397 -7.77 3.74 6.80
CA GLU A 397 -6.59 3.58 7.65
C GLU A 397 -6.41 2.14 8.08
N LEU A 398 -7.50 1.51 8.54
CA LEU A 398 -7.48 0.11 8.96
C LEU A 398 -7.24 -0.82 7.78
N LEU A 399 -7.81 -0.53 6.61
CA LEU A 399 -7.55 -1.26 5.36
C LEU A 399 -6.06 -1.22 4.98
N ALA A 400 -5.41 -0.04 5.05
CA ALA A 400 -3.98 0.08 4.78
C ALA A 400 -3.16 -0.82 5.71
N TYR A 401 -3.49 -0.80 7.01
CA TYR A 401 -2.85 -1.65 8.01
C TYR A 401 -3.09 -3.14 7.74
N THR A 402 -4.36 -3.53 7.59
CA THR A 402 -4.76 -4.94 7.50
C THR A 402 -4.30 -5.60 6.21
N ALA A 403 -4.45 -4.92 5.07
CA ALA A 403 -4.00 -5.44 3.78
C ALA A 403 -2.46 -5.55 3.73
N GLY A 404 -1.74 -4.52 4.19
CA GLY A 404 -0.27 -4.52 4.20
C GLY A 404 0.31 -5.57 5.12
N THR A 405 -0.13 -5.62 6.39
CA THR A 405 0.42 -6.56 7.39
C THR A 405 -0.10 -7.99 7.23
N GLY A 406 -1.37 -8.15 6.79
CA GLY A 406 -2.02 -9.45 6.58
C GLY A 406 -1.29 -10.34 5.57
N GLY A 407 -0.68 -9.76 4.55
CA GLY A 407 0.16 -10.46 3.59
C GLY A 407 1.35 -11.21 4.18
N SER A 408 1.69 -10.95 5.46
CA SER A 408 2.75 -11.66 6.17
C SER A 408 2.29 -12.97 6.84
N ILE A 409 0.98 -13.20 6.98
CA ILE A 409 0.45 -14.40 7.68
C ILE A 409 0.85 -15.68 6.94
N LEU A 410 0.78 -15.66 5.60
CA LEU A 410 1.37 -16.69 4.76
C LEU A 410 2.46 -16.08 3.89
N ILE A 411 3.51 -16.85 3.60
CA ILE A 411 4.68 -16.34 2.84
C ILE A 411 4.34 -15.92 1.41
N ILE A 412 3.25 -16.42 0.86
CA ILE A 412 2.77 -16.12 -0.51
C ILE A 412 1.86 -14.89 -0.59
N GLY A 413 1.45 -14.33 0.55
CA GLY A 413 0.44 -13.27 0.61
C GLY A 413 0.98 -11.87 0.28
N SER A 414 2.27 -11.69 0.06
CA SER A 414 2.86 -10.41 -0.32
C SER A 414 4.06 -10.59 -1.23
N ALA A 415 4.35 -9.58 -2.06
CA ALA A 415 5.54 -9.55 -2.90
C ALA A 415 6.83 -9.75 -2.09
N ALA A 416 6.93 -9.16 -0.90
CA ALA A 416 8.03 -9.35 0.05
C ALA A 416 8.20 -10.81 0.47
N GLY A 417 7.09 -11.50 0.80
CA GLY A 417 7.09 -12.91 1.15
C GLY A 417 7.54 -13.81 0.02
N VAL A 418 6.99 -13.59 -1.18
CA VAL A 418 7.35 -14.35 -2.40
C VAL A 418 8.82 -14.15 -2.74
N ALA A 419 9.34 -12.92 -2.67
CA ALA A 419 10.76 -12.65 -2.90
C ALA A 419 11.66 -13.39 -1.90
N ALA A 420 11.36 -13.31 -0.60
CA ALA A 420 12.13 -14.02 0.43
C ALA A 420 12.07 -15.55 0.23
N MET A 421 10.88 -16.08 -0.11
CA MET A 421 10.68 -17.50 -0.42
C MET A 421 11.53 -17.95 -1.62
N GLY A 422 11.52 -17.21 -2.69
CA GLY A 422 12.28 -17.50 -3.90
C GLY A 422 13.80 -17.43 -3.68
N MET A 423 14.26 -16.36 -3.04
CA MET A 423 15.69 -16.14 -2.77
C MET A 423 16.28 -17.17 -1.82
N GLU A 424 15.63 -17.47 -0.71
CA GLU A 424 16.12 -18.39 0.33
C GLU A 424 15.60 -19.82 0.16
N LYS A 425 14.71 -20.06 -0.79
CA LYS A 425 14.02 -21.35 -1.00
C LYS A 425 13.35 -21.81 0.30
N ILE A 426 12.60 -20.89 0.91
CA ILE A 426 11.85 -21.18 2.14
C ILE A 426 10.69 -22.11 1.78
N ASP A 427 10.58 -23.22 2.52
CA ASP A 427 9.46 -24.15 2.35
C ASP A 427 8.17 -23.55 2.90
N PHE A 428 7.08 -23.59 2.12
CA PHE A 428 5.78 -23.05 2.50
C PHE A 428 5.23 -23.68 3.77
N ILE A 429 5.33 -25.02 3.91
CA ILE A 429 4.82 -25.75 5.08
C ILE A 429 5.64 -25.43 6.33
N TRP A 430 6.95 -25.21 6.17
CA TRP A 430 7.80 -24.75 7.26
C TRP A 430 7.35 -23.37 7.76
N TYR A 431 7.10 -22.41 6.84
CA TYR A 431 6.64 -21.07 7.20
C TYR A 431 5.27 -21.14 7.87
N LEU A 432 4.34 -21.89 7.33
CA LEU A 432 3.01 -22.09 7.88
C LEU A 432 3.07 -22.61 9.33
N LYS A 433 3.95 -23.57 9.62
CA LYS A 433 4.08 -24.16 10.96
C LYS A 433 4.85 -23.30 11.96
N LYS A 434 5.81 -22.50 11.51
CA LYS A 434 6.76 -21.79 12.38
C LYS A 434 6.46 -20.31 12.53
N ILE A 435 5.92 -19.68 11.49
CA ILE A 435 5.81 -18.22 11.39
C ILE A 435 4.36 -17.75 11.35
N SER A 436 3.48 -18.44 10.61
CA SER A 436 2.13 -17.94 10.34
C SER A 436 1.33 -17.60 11.60
N LEU A 437 1.45 -18.42 12.66
CA LEU A 437 0.79 -18.11 13.93
C LEU A 437 1.39 -16.85 14.59
N LEU A 438 2.71 -16.66 14.52
CA LEU A 438 3.37 -15.47 15.05
C LEU A 438 2.95 -14.21 14.29
N ALA A 439 2.88 -14.31 12.97
CA ALA A 439 2.42 -13.24 12.10
C ALA A 439 0.95 -12.88 12.40
N LEU A 440 0.07 -13.89 12.55
CA LEU A 440 -1.33 -13.68 12.90
C LEU A 440 -1.49 -13.01 14.27
N VAL A 441 -0.71 -13.42 15.29
CA VAL A 441 -0.74 -12.78 16.62
C VAL A 441 -0.27 -11.33 16.53
N GLY A 442 0.79 -11.03 15.78
CA GLY A 442 1.25 -9.67 15.54
C GLY A 442 0.19 -8.83 14.81
N TYR A 443 -0.40 -9.38 13.76
CA TYR A 443 -1.49 -8.77 12.99
C TYR A 443 -2.69 -8.38 13.87
N LEU A 444 -3.20 -9.33 14.67
CA LEU A 444 -4.33 -9.06 15.57
C LEU A 444 -3.97 -8.09 16.70
N ALA A 445 -2.75 -8.15 17.21
CA ALA A 445 -2.27 -7.19 18.21
C ALA A 445 -2.25 -5.75 17.67
N GLY A 446 -1.86 -5.56 16.42
CA GLY A 446 -1.90 -4.25 15.77
C GLY A 446 -3.34 -3.75 15.53
N ILE A 447 -4.29 -4.61 15.12
CA ILE A 447 -5.71 -4.25 15.04
C ILE A 447 -6.24 -3.80 16.41
N GLY A 448 -5.94 -4.56 17.46
CA GLY A 448 -6.33 -4.18 18.83
C GLY A 448 -5.71 -2.86 19.28
N THR A 449 -4.48 -2.58 18.83
CA THR A 449 -3.80 -1.29 19.10
C THR A 449 -4.47 -0.15 18.34
N TYR A 450 -4.80 -0.35 17.05
CA TYR A 450 -5.53 0.63 16.25
C TYR A 450 -6.89 0.97 16.88
N TYR A 451 -7.66 -0.07 17.25
CA TYR A 451 -8.94 0.08 17.94
C TYR A 451 -8.82 0.90 19.23
N ALA A 452 -7.81 0.60 20.05
CA ALA A 452 -7.57 1.34 21.30
C ALA A 452 -7.15 2.80 21.03
N GLN A 453 -6.34 3.03 20.00
CA GLN A 453 -5.87 4.36 19.60
C GLN A 453 -7.03 5.22 19.08
N GLU A 454 -7.87 4.69 18.22
CA GLU A 454 -9.04 5.39 17.66
C GLU A 454 -10.00 5.80 18.77
N HIS A 455 -10.29 4.92 19.73
CA HIS A 455 -11.17 5.25 20.85
C HIS A 455 -10.57 6.26 21.83
N LEU A 456 -9.23 6.32 21.95
CA LEU A 456 -8.56 7.33 22.77
C LEU A 456 -8.58 8.70 22.09
N VAL A 457 -8.32 8.75 20.78
CA VAL A 457 -8.35 10.00 20.01
C VAL A 457 -9.78 10.54 19.88
N GLY A 458 -10.76 9.67 19.60
CA GLY A 458 -12.17 10.07 19.52
C GLY A 458 -12.72 10.60 20.84
N ALA A 459 -12.26 10.05 21.99
CA ALA A 459 -12.63 10.59 23.30
C ALA A 459 -12.07 11.98 23.56
N ASP A 460 -10.85 12.27 23.06
CA ASP A 460 -10.24 13.60 23.18
C ASP A 460 -10.93 14.63 22.26
N GLU A 461 -11.34 14.25 21.05
CA GLU A 461 -12.10 15.11 20.14
C GLU A 461 -13.49 15.44 20.69
N GLU A 462 -14.21 14.47 21.26
CA GLU A 462 -15.49 14.74 21.94
C GLU A 462 -15.32 15.72 23.13
N VAL A 463 -14.24 15.61 23.89
CA VAL A 463 -13.95 16.52 25.00
C VAL A 463 -13.58 17.92 24.49
N GLU A 464 -12.82 18.05 23.41
CA GLU A 464 -12.51 19.35 22.79
C GLU A 464 -13.78 20.00 22.18
N GLU A 465 -14.62 19.24 21.51
CA GLU A 465 -15.88 19.72 20.94
C GLU A 465 -16.83 20.20 22.05
N ILE A 466 -16.94 19.45 23.15
CA ILE A 466 -17.70 19.84 24.34
C ILE A 466 -17.12 21.11 24.98
N HIS A 467 -15.78 21.23 25.10
CA HIS A 467 -15.12 22.44 25.61
C HIS A 467 -15.37 23.64 24.71
N HIS A 468 -15.27 23.47 23.40
CA HIS A 468 -15.55 24.54 22.42
C HIS A 468 -17.01 25.01 22.48
N VAL A 469 -17.96 24.07 22.58
CA VAL A 469 -19.39 24.39 22.75
C VAL A 469 -19.65 25.10 24.09
N ILE A 470 -18.94 24.71 25.16
CA ILE A 470 -19.07 25.37 26.47
C ILE A 470 -18.46 26.78 26.44
N GLU A 471 -17.32 26.98 25.77
CA GLU A 471 -16.72 28.31 25.62
C GLU A 471 -17.59 29.23 24.76
N VAL A 472 -18.11 28.75 23.63
CA VAL A 472 -19.06 29.51 22.79
C VAL A 472 -20.33 29.87 23.58
N LYS A 473 -20.87 28.94 24.39
CA LYS A 473 -22.00 29.22 25.26
C LYS A 473 -21.68 30.26 26.35
N LYS A 474 -20.46 30.22 26.92
CA LYS A 474 -20.01 31.23 27.90
C LYS A 474 -19.83 32.60 27.25
N GLU A 475 -19.30 32.70 26.05
CA GLU A 475 -19.21 33.96 25.30
C GLU A 475 -20.59 34.52 24.96
N VAL A 476 -21.51 33.67 24.51
CA VAL A 476 -22.89 34.09 24.21
C VAL A 476 -23.63 34.56 25.44
N ILE A 477 -23.40 33.99 26.63
CA ILE A 477 -23.99 34.39 27.89
C ILE A 477 -23.38 35.73 28.39
N ASN A 478 -22.05 35.93 28.24
CA ASN A 478 -21.38 37.19 28.60
C ASN A 478 -21.77 38.38 27.69
N VAL A 479 -22.08 38.12 26.41
CA VAL A 479 -22.55 39.14 25.46
C VAL A 479 -24.01 39.55 25.76
N GLY A 480 -24.79 38.67 26.43
CA GLY A 480 -26.18 38.95 26.80
C GLY A 480 -26.37 39.95 27.95
N GLU A 481 -25.30 40.34 28.67
CA GLU A 481 -25.36 41.34 29.72
C GLU A 481 -24.95 42.78 29.33
N HIS A 482 -24.37 42.95 28.13
CA HIS A 482 -24.02 44.28 27.59
C HIS A 482 -24.27 44.37 26.08
N ASP A 483 -25.29 45.18 25.71
CA ASP A 483 -25.58 45.79 24.43
C ASP A 483 -26.16 44.91 23.28
N HIS A 484 -27.24 45.46 22.75
CA HIS A 484 -27.95 45.06 21.51
C HIS A 484 -27.01 44.96 20.30
N ILE A 485 -26.40 43.82 20.10
CA ILE A 485 -25.69 43.50 18.85
C ILE A 485 -26.54 42.57 17.99
N LYS A 486 -26.84 43.00 16.77
CA LYS A 486 -27.47 42.20 15.73
C LYS A 486 -26.62 40.95 15.48
N LEU A 487 -27.05 39.79 15.94
CA LEU A 487 -26.46 38.50 15.57
C LEU A 487 -26.58 38.32 14.03
N ASP A 488 -25.43 38.08 13.41
CA ASP A 488 -25.34 37.79 11.98
C ASP A 488 -26.13 36.50 11.70
N SER A 489 -27.07 36.57 10.77
CA SER A 489 -27.97 35.47 10.37
C SER A 489 -27.22 34.21 9.91
N LYS A 490 -25.94 34.33 9.53
CA LYS A 490 -25.06 33.20 9.16
C LYS A 490 -24.63 32.36 10.37
N MET A 491 -24.48 32.98 11.55
CA MET A 491 -24.08 32.29 12.78
C MET A 491 -25.23 31.46 13.36
N ILE A 492 -26.45 31.99 13.28
CA ILE A 492 -27.68 31.26 13.69
C ILE A 492 -27.96 30.05 12.78
N LEU A 493 -27.70 30.18 11.48
CA LEU A 493 -27.82 29.08 10.50
C LEU A 493 -26.80 27.96 10.73
N LYS A 494 -25.59 28.30 11.16
CA LYS A 494 -24.52 27.32 11.46
C LYS A 494 -24.83 26.52 12.73
N ILE A 495 -25.33 27.18 13.77
CA ILE A 495 -25.77 26.53 15.02
C ILE A 495 -26.99 25.65 14.80
N ARG A 496 -27.91 26.03 13.89
CA ARG A 496 -29.10 25.26 13.57
C ARG A 496 -28.78 23.99 12.78
N LYS A 497 -27.85 24.05 11.84
CA LYS A 497 -27.35 22.88 11.11
C LYS A 497 -26.64 21.87 12.01
N GLN A 498 -25.81 22.34 12.96
CA GLN A 498 -25.14 21.46 13.91
C GLN A 498 -26.08 20.75 14.88
N ASN A 499 -27.17 21.41 15.27
CA ASN A 499 -28.20 20.80 16.14
C ASN A 499 -29.10 19.81 15.38
N GLU A 500 -29.34 19.99 14.08
CA GLU A 500 -30.11 19.06 13.25
C GLU A 500 -29.29 17.79 12.94
N ASP A 501 -27.98 17.90 12.70
CA ASP A 501 -27.09 16.75 12.50
C ASP A 501 -26.82 15.97 13.82
N GLY A 502 -26.78 16.65 14.97
CA GLY A 502 -26.61 16.01 16.28
C GLY A 502 -27.85 15.23 16.78
N SER A 503 -29.05 15.61 16.34
CA SER A 503 -30.29 14.91 16.75
C SER A 503 -30.57 13.62 15.96
N GLN A 504 -29.93 13.42 14.81
CA GLN A 504 -30.06 12.17 14.04
C GLN A 504 -29.13 11.04 14.52
N ARG A 505 -28.20 11.31 15.43
CA ARG A 505 -27.32 10.27 16.00
C ARG A 505 -27.87 9.53 17.23
N HIS A 506 -29.09 9.87 17.68
CA HIS A 506 -29.71 9.24 18.87
C HIS A 506 -31.01 8.47 18.58
N GLU A 507 -31.40 8.26 17.32
CA GLU A 507 -32.62 7.50 16.96
C GLU A 507 -32.39 6.42 15.87
N ASP A 508 -31.18 5.89 15.68
CA ASP A 508 -30.98 4.66 14.90
C ASP A 508 -29.96 3.73 15.56
#